data_a40bb9e9396964ddcf835eaa5c457007
#
_entry.id   a40bb9e9396964ddcf835eaa5c457007
#
_cell.length_a   1.000
_cell.length_b   1.000
_cell.length_c   1.000
_cell.angle_alpha   90.00
_cell.angle_beta   90.00
_cell.angle_gamma   90.00
#
_symmetry.space_group_name_H-M   'P 1'
#
loop_
_entity.id
_entity.type
_entity.pdbx_description
1 polymer ?
#
loop_
_entity_poly.entity_id
_entity_poly.type
_entity_poly.pdbx_seq_one_letter_code
_entity_poly.pdbx_strand_id
1 'polypeptide(L)'
;WIFVGIYFFSGAWKYQAKGDIILTTMSLFALPMTVGLAYWESNTTDKRSRSALNWARGAMAYAGGPYLLISHVPWLNVLAIWFVASQVALFYRLSGTGDIELGETWVETTSGKVTWDEWDGNRWFSADTIGEFPFQTELVMADGSFIGINFVLACTALQSMVIFIGAISVLDLGWKRRVRAIMFTIPVIHILNVFRNVGLIWMHQT
;
A
#
# COMPACT_ATOMS: atom_id res chain seq x y z
N TRP A 1 -19.30 7.37 -3.67
CA TRP A 1 -19.49 5.97 -3.28
C TRP A 1 -19.47 5.03 -4.48
N ILE A 2 -20.30 5.27 -5.50
CA ILE A 2 -20.51 4.36 -6.65
C ILE A 2 -19.18 4.06 -7.38
N PHE A 3 -18.34 5.07 -7.65
CA PHE A 3 -17.04 4.86 -8.30
C PHE A 3 -16.12 3.92 -7.49
N VAL A 4 -16.12 4.07 -6.17
CA VAL A 4 -15.36 3.18 -5.27
C VAL A 4 -15.91 1.76 -5.36
N GLY A 5 -17.23 1.60 -5.33
CA GLY A 5 -17.88 0.29 -5.48
C GLY A 5 -17.56 -0.39 -6.81
N ILE A 6 -17.62 0.35 -7.92
CA ILE A 6 -17.29 -0.17 -9.26
C ILE A 6 -15.81 -0.58 -9.33
N TYR A 7 -14.91 0.23 -8.78
CA TYR A 7 -13.47 -0.07 -8.76
C TYR A 7 -13.19 -1.40 -8.05
N PHE A 8 -13.69 -1.58 -6.83
CA PHE A 8 -13.49 -2.84 -6.10
C PHE A 8 -14.21 -4.02 -6.77
N PHE A 9 -15.44 -3.81 -7.24
CA PHE A 9 -16.21 -4.85 -7.93
C PHE A 9 -15.50 -5.34 -9.19
N SER A 10 -14.88 -4.43 -9.97
CA SER A 10 -14.11 -4.82 -11.15
C SER A 10 -12.89 -5.68 -10.84
N GLY A 11 -12.34 -5.58 -9.61
CA GLY A 11 -11.25 -6.42 -9.13
C GLY A 11 -11.66 -7.85 -8.76
N ALA A 12 -12.96 -8.12 -8.56
CA ALA A 12 -13.44 -9.42 -8.09
C ALA A 12 -13.00 -10.59 -8.99
N TRP A 13 -13.03 -10.39 -10.30
CA TRP A 13 -12.64 -11.41 -11.28
C TRP A 13 -11.16 -11.78 -11.19
N LYS A 14 -10.29 -10.82 -10.86
CA LYS A 14 -8.85 -11.06 -10.66
C LYS A 14 -8.61 -11.94 -9.44
N TYR A 15 -9.32 -11.68 -8.34
CA TYR A 15 -9.21 -12.48 -7.12
C TYR A 15 -9.82 -13.86 -7.27
N GLN A 16 -10.92 -13.98 -8.00
CA GLN A 16 -11.53 -15.27 -8.35
C GLN A 16 -10.56 -16.13 -9.15
N ALA A 17 -9.89 -15.56 -10.15
CA ALA A 17 -8.89 -16.28 -10.95
C ALA A 17 -7.68 -16.76 -10.13
N LYS A 18 -7.37 -16.10 -9.02
CA LYS A 18 -6.32 -16.50 -8.07
C LYS A 18 -6.79 -17.51 -7.01
N GLY A 19 -8.08 -17.83 -6.98
CA GLY A 19 -8.68 -18.71 -5.97
C GLY A 19 -8.84 -18.06 -4.58
N ASP A 20 -8.68 -16.74 -4.47
CA ASP A 20 -8.87 -16.01 -3.21
C ASP A 20 -10.36 -15.73 -2.99
N ILE A 21 -11.01 -16.63 -2.26
CA ILE A 21 -12.44 -16.57 -1.97
C ILE A 21 -12.80 -15.35 -1.11
N ILE A 22 -11.93 -14.98 -0.16
CA ILE A 22 -12.19 -13.89 0.78
C ILE A 22 -12.19 -12.55 0.03
N LEU A 23 -11.13 -12.24 -0.72
CA LEU A 23 -11.04 -11.02 -1.49
C LEU A 23 -12.08 -10.95 -2.61
N THR A 24 -12.39 -12.07 -3.26
CA THR A 24 -13.47 -12.15 -4.24
C THR A 24 -14.81 -11.76 -3.62
N THR A 25 -15.14 -12.36 -2.48
CA THR A 25 -16.42 -12.08 -1.78
C THR A 25 -16.48 -10.63 -1.34
N MET A 26 -15.43 -10.08 -0.71
CA MET A 26 -15.36 -8.69 -0.29
C MET A 26 -15.53 -7.73 -1.48
N SER A 27 -14.90 -8.03 -2.60
CA SER A 27 -14.98 -7.22 -3.83
C SER A 27 -16.37 -7.25 -4.45
N LEU A 28 -17.04 -8.40 -4.46
CA LEU A 28 -18.42 -8.51 -4.92
C LEU A 28 -19.41 -7.73 -4.04
N PHE A 29 -19.21 -7.74 -2.72
CA PHE A 29 -20.04 -6.97 -1.79
C PHE A 29 -19.76 -5.46 -1.81
N ALA A 30 -18.64 -5.02 -2.37
CA ALA A 30 -18.27 -3.59 -2.39
C ALA A 30 -19.31 -2.73 -3.13
N LEU A 31 -19.84 -3.20 -4.28
CA LEU A 31 -20.82 -2.43 -5.04
C LEU A 31 -22.18 -2.30 -4.30
N PRO A 32 -22.84 -3.37 -3.85
CA PRO A 32 -24.09 -3.21 -3.10
C PRO A 32 -23.90 -2.41 -1.80
N MET A 33 -22.78 -2.56 -1.11
CA MET A 33 -22.48 -1.79 0.09
C MET A 33 -22.35 -0.30 -0.20
N THR A 34 -21.63 0.09 -1.25
CA THR A 34 -21.44 1.50 -1.62
C THR A 34 -22.71 2.12 -2.19
N VAL A 35 -23.57 1.36 -2.89
CA VAL A 35 -24.92 1.79 -3.28
C VAL A 35 -25.78 2.01 -2.03
N GLY A 36 -25.74 1.10 -1.07
CA GLY A 36 -26.43 1.25 0.22
C GLY A 36 -26.00 2.49 0.99
N LEU A 37 -24.67 2.77 1.02
CA LEU A 37 -24.14 3.99 1.64
C LEU A 37 -24.59 5.26 0.91
N ALA A 38 -24.62 5.25 -0.43
CA ALA A 38 -25.13 6.37 -1.22
C ALA A 38 -26.62 6.62 -0.97
N TYR A 39 -27.42 5.56 -0.90
CA TYR A 39 -28.83 5.64 -0.57
C TYR A 39 -29.05 6.16 0.86
N TRP A 40 -28.29 5.67 1.82
CA TRP A 40 -28.35 6.15 3.20
C TRP A 40 -27.98 7.64 3.29
N GLU A 41 -26.91 8.06 2.61
CA GLU A 41 -26.50 9.47 2.58
C GLU A 41 -27.60 10.38 2.00
N SER A 42 -28.29 9.93 0.94
CA SER A 42 -29.36 10.72 0.31
C SER A 42 -30.62 10.87 1.19
N ASN A 43 -30.91 9.87 2.02
CA ASN A 43 -32.12 9.83 2.84
C ASN A 43 -31.92 10.28 4.29
N THR A 44 -30.66 10.38 4.75
CA THR A 44 -30.40 10.74 6.14
C THR A 44 -30.57 12.24 6.37
N THR A 45 -31.35 12.60 7.38
CA THR A 45 -31.55 13.98 7.85
C THR A 45 -30.79 14.30 9.12
N ASP A 46 -30.32 13.27 9.81
CA ASP A 46 -29.54 13.41 11.04
C ASP A 46 -28.15 14.00 10.75
N LYS A 47 -27.83 15.10 11.45
CA LYS A 47 -26.56 15.82 11.30
C LYS A 47 -25.35 14.95 11.64
N ARG A 48 -25.46 14.06 12.63
CA ARG A 48 -24.34 13.21 13.06
C ARG A 48 -24.01 12.17 12.01
N SER A 49 -25.03 11.48 11.49
CA SER A 49 -24.88 10.48 10.42
C SER A 49 -24.34 11.12 9.14
N ARG A 50 -24.85 12.29 8.76
CA ARG A 50 -24.37 13.04 7.59
C ARG A 50 -22.91 13.47 7.76
N SER A 51 -22.52 13.93 8.95
CA SER A 51 -21.10 14.29 9.25
C SER A 51 -20.18 13.07 9.15
N ALA A 52 -20.61 11.92 9.68
CA ALA A 52 -19.84 10.68 9.60
C ALA A 52 -19.67 10.19 8.15
N LEU A 53 -20.72 10.24 7.33
CA LEU A 53 -20.66 9.86 5.92
C LEU A 53 -19.78 10.81 5.10
N ASN A 54 -19.87 12.11 5.35
CA ASN A 54 -19.00 13.11 4.72
C ASN A 54 -17.52 12.87 5.10
N TRP A 55 -17.27 12.58 6.38
CA TRP A 55 -15.92 12.24 6.84
C TRP A 55 -15.39 10.96 6.15
N ALA A 56 -16.20 9.89 6.12
CA ALA A 56 -15.81 8.64 5.50
C ALA A 56 -15.51 8.79 4.00
N ARG A 57 -16.36 9.52 3.27
CA ARG A 57 -16.17 9.82 1.85
C ARG A 57 -14.90 10.64 1.61
N GLY A 58 -14.71 11.69 2.40
CA GLY A 58 -13.52 12.53 2.31
C GLY A 58 -12.25 11.74 2.64
N ALA A 59 -12.27 10.93 3.71
CA ALA A 59 -11.14 10.08 4.09
C ALA A 59 -10.75 9.10 2.97
N MET A 60 -11.73 8.46 2.32
CA MET A 60 -11.48 7.59 1.17
C MET A 60 -10.88 8.35 -0.02
N ALA A 61 -11.35 9.54 -0.33
CA ALA A 61 -10.82 10.34 -1.43
C ALA A 61 -9.37 10.78 -1.18
N TYR A 62 -9.08 11.29 0.04
CA TYR A 62 -7.74 11.72 0.43
C TYR A 62 -6.76 10.56 0.64
N ALA A 63 -7.24 9.37 1.01
CA ALA A 63 -6.41 8.18 1.10
C ALA A 63 -6.22 7.50 -0.26
N GLY A 64 -7.32 7.31 -0.99
CA GLY A 64 -7.33 6.55 -2.25
C GLY A 64 -6.54 7.22 -3.36
N GLY A 65 -6.64 8.54 -3.51
CA GLY A 65 -5.91 9.26 -4.55
C GLY A 65 -4.39 9.05 -4.48
N PRO A 66 -3.72 9.41 -3.37
CA PRO A 66 -2.29 9.18 -3.20
C PRO A 66 -1.89 7.69 -3.28
N TYR A 67 -2.70 6.80 -2.71
CA TYR A 67 -2.42 5.37 -2.79
C TYR A 67 -2.44 4.86 -4.23
N LEU A 68 -3.49 5.20 -4.99
CA LEU A 68 -3.61 4.80 -6.39
C LEU A 68 -2.47 5.38 -7.23
N LEU A 69 -2.08 6.63 -6.97
CA LEU A 69 -0.96 7.25 -7.66
C LEU A 69 0.34 6.46 -7.41
N ILE A 70 0.68 6.17 -6.15
CA ILE A 70 1.92 5.47 -5.81
C ILE A 70 1.87 4.00 -6.27
N SER A 71 0.73 3.34 -6.19
CA SER A 71 0.60 1.94 -6.59
C SER A 71 0.64 1.73 -8.11
N HIS A 72 0.14 2.69 -8.90
CA HIS A 72 0.06 2.58 -10.36
C HIS A 72 1.16 3.29 -11.13
N VAL A 73 1.94 4.16 -10.48
CA VAL A 73 3.12 4.76 -11.10
C VAL A 73 4.36 3.93 -10.73
N PRO A 74 4.95 3.17 -11.66
CA PRO A 74 6.05 2.25 -11.37
C PRO A 74 7.21 2.90 -10.63
N TRP A 75 7.62 4.08 -11.07
CA TRP A 75 8.72 4.81 -10.45
C TRP A 75 8.44 5.17 -8.98
N LEU A 76 7.23 5.64 -8.66
CA LEU A 76 6.85 5.95 -7.28
C LEU A 76 6.72 4.69 -6.42
N ASN A 77 6.25 3.60 -7.02
CA ASN A 77 6.12 2.31 -6.35
C ASN A 77 7.49 1.77 -5.93
N VAL A 78 8.42 1.66 -6.89
CA VAL A 78 9.78 1.18 -6.65
C VAL A 78 10.52 2.11 -5.67
N LEU A 79 10.39 3.42 -5.80
CA LEU A 79 10.98 4.37 -4.85
C LEU A 79 10.49 4.16 -3.42
N ALA A 80 9.19 3.92 -3.24
CA ALA A 80 8.62 3.63 -1.92
C ALA A 80 9.15 2.31 -1.34
N ILE A 81 9.31 1.28 -2.17
CA ILE A 81 9.91 0.00 -1.78
C ILE A 81 11.37 0.21 -1.36
N TRP A 82 12.19 0.84 -2.19
CA TRP A 82 13.61 1.10 -1.90
C TRP A 82 13.80 1.92 -0.62
N PHE A 83 12.98 2.94 -0.42
CA PHE A 83 13.04 3.79 0.76
C PHE A 83 12.86 2.98 2.05
N VAL A 84 11.88 2.09 2.10
CA VAL A 84 11.62 1.28 3.30
C VAL A 84 12.63 0.14 3.41
N ALA A 85 12.94 -0.56 2.32
CA ALA A 85 13.89 -1.65 2.30
C ALA A 85 15.30 -1.21 2.75
N SER A 86 15.76 -0.02 2.30
CA SER A 86 17.05 0.55 2.73
C SER A 86 17.09 0.81 4.24
N GLN A 87 16.00 1.30 4.82
CA GLN A 87 15.93 1.53 6.25
C GLN A 87 15.89 0.22 7.04
N VAL A 88 15.15 -0.77 6.55
CA VAL A 88 15.12 -2.10 7.15
C VAL A 88 16.52 -2.72 7.14
N ALA A 89 17.23 -2.64 6.01
CA ALA A 89 18.61 -3.12 5.90
C ALA A 89 19.55 -2.39 6.88
N LEU A 90 19.43 -1.05 6.98
CA LEU A 90 20.20 -0.26 7.93
C LEU A 90 19.91 -0.66 9.40
N PHE A 91 18.66 -0.78 9.79
CA PHE A 91 18.29 -1.15 11.16
C PHE A 91 18.69 -2.59 11.50
N TYR A 92 18.60 -3.51 10.53
CA TYR A 92 19.06 -4.88 10.71
C TYR A 92 20.56 -4.92 10.96
N ARG A 93 21.35 -4.17 10.19
CA ARG A 93 22.80 -4.01 10.38
C ARG A 93 23.14 -3.42 11.75
N LEU A 94 22.42 -2.34 12.15
CA LEU A 94 22.62 -1.70 13.46
C LEU A 94 22.26 -2.61 14.64
N SER A 95 21.39 -3.60 14.45
CA SER A 95 21.06 -4.59 15.50
C SER A 95 22.15 -5.61 15.72
N GLY A 96 23.18 -5.64 14.88
CA GLY A 96 24.31 -6.59 14.97
C GLY A 96 23.97 -8.02 14.55
N THR A 97 22.81 -8.23 13.91
CA THR A 97 22.34 -9.56 13.48
C THR A 97 22.93 -10.01 12.14
N GLY A 98 23.47 -9.09 11.35
CA GLY A 98 24.11 -9.38 10.07
C GLY A 98 24.12 -8.18 9.13
N ASP A 99 24.86 -8.29 8.04
CA ASP A 99 24.89 -7.31 6.96
C ASP A 99 23.92 -7.72 5.86
N ILE A 100 22.89 -6.88 5.65
CA ILE A 100 21.90 -7.03 4.59
C ILE A 100 21.98 -5.83 3.67
N GLU A 101 21.86 -6.08 2.38
CA GLU A 101 21.83 -5.08 1.32
C GLU A 101 20.60 -5.26 0.43
N LEU A 102 20.28 -4.21 -0.34
CA LEU A 102 19.29 -4.33 -1.38
C LEU A 102 19.90 -5.05 -2.57
N GLY A 103 19.27 -6.16 -2.95
CA GLY A 103 19.56 -6.87 -4.18
C GLY A 103 18.82 -6.27 -5.39
N GLU A 104 18.61 -7.10 -6.39
CA GLU A 104 17.93 -6.70 -7.61
C GLU A 104 16.46 -6.37 -7.37
N THR A 105 15.97 -5.44 -8.18
CA THR A 105 14.54 -5.12 -8.22
C THR A 105 13.94 -5.74 -9.47
N TRP A 106 12.92 -6.57 -9.27
CA TRP A 106 12.25 -7.32 -10.31
C TRP A 106 10.90 -6.71 -10.66
N VAL A 107 10.54 -6.82 -11.93
CA VAL A 107 9.24 -6.43 -12.46
C VAL A 107 8.55 -7.67 -13.02
N GLU A 108 7.34 -7.96 -12.57
CA GLU A 108 6.50 -9.01 -13.13
C GLU A 108 5.73 -8.49 -14.33
N THR A 109 6.06 -9.01 -15.50
CA THR A 109 5.42 -8.64 -16.78
C THR A 109 4.67 -9.82 -17.37
N THR A 110 3.87 -9.58 -18.40
CA THR A 110 3.18 -10.63 -19.16
C THR A 110 4.15 -11.61 -19.83
N SER A 111 5.39 -11.19 -20.11
CA SER A 111 6.46 -12.01 -20.70
C SER A 111 7.33 -12.72 -19.67
N GLY A 112 7.15 -12.46 -18.37
CA GLY A 112 7.94 -13.04 -17.27
C GLY A 112 8.54 -11.98 -16.35
N LYS A 113 9.45 -12.41 -15.47
CA LYS A 113 10.20 -11.52 -14.58
C LYS A 113 11.39 -10.93 -15.31
N VAL A 114 11.54 -9.62 -15.25
CA VAL A 114 12.69 -8.86 -15.76
C VAL A 114 13.22 -7.94 -14.66
N THR A 115 14.50 -7.59 -14.73
CA THR A 115 15.07 -6.63 -13.78
C THR A 115 14.56 -5.22 -14.06
N TRP A 116 14.49 -4.37 -13.04
CA TRP A 116 14.07 -2.97 -13.18
C TRP A 116 14.91 -2.19 -14.19
N ASP A 117 16.22 -2.51 -14.27
CA ASP A 117 17.13 -1.81 -15.15
C ASP A 117 16.95 -2.23 -16.62
N GLU A 118 16.65 -3.50 -16.87
CA GLU A 118 16.40 -4.07 -18.19
C GLU A 118 14.95 -3.88 -18.67
N TRP A 119 14.05 -3.52 -17.76
CA TRP A 119 12.64 -3.31 -18.10
C TRP A 119 12.47 -2.07 -18.98
N ASP A 120 12.03 -2.28 -20.20
CA ASP A 120 11.78 -1.28 -21.24
C ASP A 120 10.36 -0.68 -21.18
N GLY A 121 9.54 -1.13 -20.24
CA GLY A 121 8.19 -0.63 -20.02
C GLY A 121 8.14 0.82 -19.54
N ASN A 122 6.95 1.40 -19.60
CA ASN A 122 6.76 2.78 -19.21
C ASN A 122 6.84 2.95 -17.69
N ARG A 123 7.87 3.65 -17.22
CA ARG A 123 8.10 3.91 -15.78
C ARG A 123 7.05 4.84 -15.12
N TRP A 124 6.16 5.43 -15.91
CA TRP A 124 5.06 6.27 -15.45
C TRP A 124 3.69 5.59 -15.54
N PHE A 125 3.58 4.49 -16.28
CA PHE A 125 2.35 3.72 -16.47
C PHE A 125 2.63 2.22 -16.42
N SER A 126 1.94 1.50 -15.55
CA SER A 126 2.10 0.05 -15.35
C SER A 126 1.20 -0.78 -16.30
N ALA A 127 1.16 -0.44 -17.60
CA ALA A 127 0.28 -1.13 -18.55
C ALA A 127 0.67 -2.59 -18.79
N ASP A 128 1.97 -2.88 -18.76
CA ASP A 128 2.53 -4.20 -19.12
C ASP A 128 2.84 -5.09 -17.89
N THR A 129 2.54 -4.61 -16.69
CA THR A 129 2.79 -5.34 -15.45
C THR A 129 1.60 -6.19 -15.05
N ILE A 130 1.88 -7.34 -14.44
CA ILE A 130 0.86 -8.28 -13.94
C ILE A 130 0.98 -8.47 -12.44
N GLY A 131 -0.10 -8.96 -11.84
CA GLY A 131 -0.12 -9.22 -10.40
C GLY A 131 -0.60 -8.02 -9.58
N GLU A 132 -0.69 -8.25 -8.28
CA GLU A 132 -1.10 -7.22 -7.31
C GLU A 132 0.07 -6.34 -6.90
N PHE A 133 1.27 -6.95 -6.81
CA PHE A 133 2.53 -6.28 -6.45
C PHE A 133 3.58 -6.62 -7.50
N PRO A 134 3.52 -5.97 -8.68
CA PRO A 134 4.40 -6.33 -9.80
C PRO A 134 5.86 -5.95 -9.57
N PHE A 135 6.14 -5.05 -8.63
CA PHE A 135 7.50 -4.60 -8.31
C PHE A 135 7.96 -5.24 -7.00
N GLN A 136 9.11 -5.87 -7.05
CA GLN A 136 9.69 -6.63 -5.93
C GLN A 136 11.18 -6.32 -5.83
N THR A 137 11.67 -5.96 -4.66
CA THR A 137 13.10 -5.78 -4.39
C THR A 137 13.58 -6.89 -3.47
N GLU A 138 14.62 -7.58 -3.87
CA GLU A 138 15.24 -8.62 -3.07
C GLU A 138 16.05 -8.02 -1.93
N LEU A 139 16.15 -8.75 -0.83
CA LEU A 139 17.16 -8.51 0.19
C LEU A 139 18.18 -9.63 0.14
N VAL A 140 19.43 -9.25 0.11
CA VAL A 140 20.57 -10.16 0.04
C VAL A 140 21.51 -9.95 1.23
N MET A 141 22.17 -11.01 1.63
CA MET A 141 23.26 -10.90 2.60
C MET A 141 24.49 -10.26 1.94
N ALA A 142 25.44 -9.77 2.72
CA ALA A 142 26.68 -9.18 2.21
C ALA A 142 27.53 -10.15 1.39
N ASP A 143 27.34 -11.45 1.52
CA ASP A 143 27.95 -12.49 0.68
C ASP A 143 27.21 -12.71 -0.65
N GLY A 144 26.17 -11.94 -0.92
CA GLY A 144 25.34 -12.06 -2.12
C GLY A 144 24.27 -13.15 -2.06
N SER A 145 24.16 -13.90 -0.96
CA SER A 145 23.13 -14.92 -0.82
C SER A 145 21.75 -14.28 -0.61
N PHE A 146 20.73 -14.82 -1.30
CA PHE A 146 19.35 -14.35 -1.19
C PHE A 146 18.74 -14.79 0.15
N ILE A 147 18.13 -13.84 0.86
CA ILE A 147 17.52 -14.09 2.18
C ILE A 147 16.19 -14.86 2.07
N GLY A 148 15.61 -14.97 0.88
CA GLY A 148 14.30 -15.58 0.66
C GLY A 148 13.12 -14.61 0.86
N ILE A 149 13.39 -13.31 1.03
CA ILE A 149 12.35 -12.30 1.26
C ILE A 149 12.42 -11.23 0.18
N ASN A 150 11.29 -11.05 -0.50
CA ASN A 150 11.09 -9.96 -1.46
C ASN A 150 10.28 -8.84 -0.83
N PHE A 151 10.79 -7.63 -0.91
CA PHE A 151 10.08 -6.42 -0.50
C PHE A 151 9.15 -5.96 -1.61
N VAL A 152 7.89 -5.79 -1.27
CA VAL A 152 6.83 -5.29 -2.15
C VAL A 152 6.17 -4.06 -1.51
N LEU A 153 5.33 -3.36 -2.27
CA LEU A 153 4.63 -2.17 -1.77
C LEU A 153 3.85 -2.44 -0.46
N ALA A 154 3.29 -3.64 -0.29
CA ALA A 154 2.61 -4.02 0.94
C ALA A 154 3.51 -4.00 2.19
N CYS A 155 4.82 -4.20 2.02
CA CYS A 155 5.80 -4.15 3.11
C CYS A 155 6.11 -2.71 3.59
N THR A 156 5.68 -1.69 2.85
CA THR A 156 5.99 -0.27 3.15
C THR A 156 5.08 0.38 4.18
N ALA A 157 3.99 -0.28 4.60
CA ALA A 157 2.88 0.27 5.38
C ALA A 157 2.22 1.52 4.75
N LEU A 158 2.48 1.78 3.47
CA LEU A 158 1.93 2.94 2.76
C LEU A 158 0.40 2.99 2.84
N GLN A 159 -0.27 1.83 2.71
CA GLN A 159 -1.73 1.72 2.85
C GLN A 159 -2.21 2.29 4.18
N SER A 160 -1.58 1.90 5.28
CA SER A 160 -1.93 2.41 6.61
C SER A 160 -1.67 3.92 6.71
N MET A 161 -0.52 4.39 6.22
CA MET A 161 -0.17 5.82 6.27
C MET A 161 -1.18 6.68 5.51
N VAL A 162 -1.55 6.31 4.28
CA VAL A 162 -2.52 7.09 3.48
C VAL A 162 -3.92 7.05 4.08
N ILE A 163 -4.34 5.94 4.71
CA ILE A 163 -5.62 5.85 5.43
C ILE A 163 -5.64 6.84 6.59
N PHE A 164 -4.59 6.89 7.41
CA PHE A 164 -4.50 7.83 8.52
C PHE A 164 -4.40 9.29 8.05
N ILE A 165 -3.63 9.57 6.98
CA ILE A 165 -3.60 10.90 6.35
C ILE A 165 -5.00 11.29 5.90
N GLY A 166 -5.71 10.42 5.19
CA GLY A 166 -7.06 10.66 4.72
C GLY A 166 -8.03 10.93 5.88
N ALA A 167 -8.00 10.07 6.90
CA ALA A 167 -8.86 10.20 8.07
C ALA A 167 -8.64 11.53 8.83
N ILE A 168 -7.38 11.92 9.06
CA ILE A 168 -7.03 13.16 9.78
C ILE A 168 -7.33 14.38 8.92
N SER A 169 -7.14 14.32 7.61
CA SER A 169 -7.33 15.45 6.69
C SER A 169 -8.77 15.95 6.66
N VAL A 170 -9.74 15.08 6.90
CA VAL A 170 -11.18 15.40 6.85
C VAL A 170 -11.74 15.79 8.22
N LEU A 171 -11.00 15.59 9.32
CA LEU A 171 -11.46 16.01 10.63
C LEU A 171 -11.70 17.52 10.67
N ASP A 172 -12.76 17.94 11.34
CA ASP A 172 -13.04 19.37 11.57
C ASP A 172 -12.12 19.95 12.64
N LEU A 173 -10.85 20.05 12.29
CA LEU A 173 -9.79 20.58 13.13
C LEU A 173 -9.09 21.73 12.40
N GLY A 174 -8.59 22.69 13.16
CA GLY A 174 -7.75 23.74 12.59
C GLY A 174 -6.49 23.13 11.91
N TRP A 175 -6.09 23.70 10.78
CA TRP A 175 -4.96 23.24 9.94
C TRP A 175 -3.70 22.90 10.74
N LYS A 176 -3.28 23.73 11.71
CA LYS A 176 -2.10 23.47 12.54
C LYS A 176 -2.21 22.16 13.35
N ARG A 177 -3.42 21.84 13.82
CA ARG A 177 -3.66 20.61 14.57
C ARG A 177 -3.63 19.39 13.67
N ARG A 178 -4.19 19.47 12.45
CA ARG A 178 -4.13 18.39 11.44
C ARG A 178 -2.69 18.06 11.07
N VAL A 179 -1.90 19.08 10.71
CA VAL A 179 -0.49 18.88 10.35
C VAL A 179 0.28 18.25 11.49
N ARG A 180 0.11 18.75 12.73
CA ARG A 180 0.77 18.16 13.90
C ARG A 180 0.37 16.68 14.10
N ALA A 181 -0.91 16.34 13.94
CA ALA A 181 -1.37 14.97 14.05
C ALA A 181 -0.74 14.07 12.97
N ILE A 182 -0.71 14.51 11.71
CA ILE A 182 -0.07 13.78 10.60
C ILE A 182 1.43 13.61 10.86
N MET A 183 2.12 14.70 11.24
CA MET A 183 3.57 14.68 11.50
C MET A 183 3.96 13.78 12.69
N PHE A 184 3.05 13.50 13.59
CA PHE A 184 3.27 12.55 14.68
C PHE A 184 2.90 11.11 14.25
N THR A 185 1.74 10.95 13.62
CA THR A 185 1.19 9.62 13.31
C THR A 185 2.01 8.89 12.24
N ILE A 186 2.40 9.59 11.17
CA ILE A 186 3.10 8.95 10.05
C ILE A 186 4.47 8.40 10.44
N PRO A 187 5.36 9.16 11.14
CA PRO A 187 6.61 8.60 11.63
C PRO A 187 6.43 7.41 12.57
N VAL A 188 5.44 7.44 13.45
CA VAL A 188 5.16 6.31 14.36
C VAL A 188 4.79 5.06 13.58
N ILE A 189 3.85 5.16 12.63
CA ILE A 189 3.47 4.02 11.77
C ILE A 189 4.69 3.51 11.01
N HIS A 190 5.48 4.41 10.44
CA HIS A 190 6.66 4.07 9.66
C HIS A 190 7.71 3.34 10.50
N ILE A 191 8.07 3.86 11.68
CA ILE A 191 9.03 3.25 12.59
C ILE A 191 8.55 1.85 13.02
N LEU A 192 7.29 1.72 13.42
CA LEU A 192 6.71 0.42 13.80
C LEU A 192 6.76 -0.58 12.64
N ASN A 193 6.53 -0.11 11.41
CA ASN A 193 6.64 -0.96 10.22
C ASN A 193 8.09 -1.41 9.94
N VAL A 194 9.07 -0.52 10.10
CA VAL A 194 10.49 -0.88 9.95
C VAL A 194 10.86 -1.95 10.98
N PHE A 195 10.51 -1.77 12.25
CA PHE A 195 10.75 -2.79 13.30
C PHE A 195 10.05 -4.12 13.01
N ARG A 196 8.80 -4.08 12.53
CA ARG A 196 8.08 -5.28 12.10
C ARG A 196 8.85 -6.04 11.03
N ASN A 197 9.30 -5.34 9.98
CA ASN A 197 10.02 -5.96 8.88
C ASN A 197 11.39 -6.52 9.33
N VAL A 198 12.14 -5.79 10.16
CA VAL A 198 13.38 -6.29 10.76
C VAL A 198 13.12 -7.57 11.57
N GLY A 199 12.06 -7.58 12.38
CA GLY A 199 11.67 -8.75 13.16
C GLY A 199 11.29 -9.96 12.30
N LEU A 200 10.59 -9.73 11.18
CA LEU A 200 10.24 -10.80 10.23
C LEU A 200 11.48 -11.42 9.58
N ILE A 201 12.45 -10.60 9.18
CA ILE A 201 13.72 -11.09 8.62
C ILE A 201 14.47 -11.89 9.67
N TRP A 202 14.56 -11.38 10.88
CA TRP A 202 15.24 -12.08 11.98
C TRP A 202 14.62 -13.45 12.26
N MET A 203 13.28 -13.51 12.32
CA MET A 203 12.55 -14.77 12.52
C MET A 203 12.68 -15.75 11.36
N HIS A 204 12.92 -15.26 10.16
CA HIS A 204 13.09 -16.11 8.97
C HIS A 204 14.49 -16.74 8.91
N GLN A 205 15.49 -16.11 9.53
CA GLN A 205 16.88 -16.58 9.54
C GLN A 205 17.23 -17.45 10.76
N THR A 206 16.40 -17.45 11.79
CA THR A 206 16.57 -18.31 12.98
C THR A 206 15.74 -19.56 12.90
#